data_117b4e7c7ed8ae21de8f379494f7d87a
#
_entry.id   117b4e7c7ed8ae21de8f379494f7d87a
#
_cell.length_a   1.000
_cell.length_b   1.000
_cell.length_c   1.000
_cell.angle_alpha   90.00
_cell.angle_beta   90.00
_cell.angle_gamma   90.00
#
_symmetry.space_group_name_H-M   'P 1'
#
loop_
_entity.id
_entity.type
_entity.pdbx_description
1 polymer ?
#
loop_
_entity_poly.entity_id
_entity_poly.type
_entity_poly.pdbx_seq_one_letter_code
_entity_poly.pdbx_strand_id
1 'polypeptide(L)'
;MVRPTQLLYPQREPAPTRPAATVLLLRDGPEGVEVLMTRRSMTASFAPGAYVFPGGGIDAADAAAHAQSTRRASQSDLHLTQAIAAIRESFEELGVLLARHADGSHATTADIAALSRKAPFAAQCRDKGLVLAGDQVFVLAHWITDRDLPRRFDVPFLVARMPQGQEPVADESEQFEPCWVRPAEALARHEAGGFFIIFPTIRTLQRLTPFETVDAVLQACAANEEPLWTSCPRAGFLEGAEARYMEHEAPYGELALTSPDGQMVHTLDWQTSQPVPLLKNVMRLTAPNPGVMTGPGT
;
A
#
# COMPACT_ATOMS: atom_id res chain seq x y z
N MET A 1 17.85 7.07 24.18
CA MET A 1 16.85 5.97 24.19
C MET A 1 16.06 6.08 25.48
N VAL A 2 14.73 6.13 25.42
CA VAL A 2 13.86 6.22 26.60
C VAL A 2 13.89 4.86 27.32
N ARG A 3 14.01 4.89 28.65
CA ARG A 3 13.97 3.66 29.46
C ARG A 3 12.51 3.25 29.69
N PRO A 4 12.17 1.95 29.69
CA PRO A 4 10.80 1.49 29.94
C PRO A 4 10.17 2.03 31.23
N THR A 5 10.99 2.27 32.26
CA THR A 5 10.54 2.85 33.55
C THR A 5 10.09 4.30 33.47
N GLN A 6 10.43 5.01 32.38
CA GLN A 6 10.06 6.41 32.14
C GLN A 6 8.74 6.54 31.37
N LEU A 7 8.28 5.47 30.71
CA LEU A 7 7.06 5.48 29.93
C LEU A 7 5.83 5.65 30.81
N LEU A 8 4.81 6.34 30.29
CA LEU A 8 3.53 6.52 30.97
C LEU A 8 2.72 5.22 30.97
N TYR A 9 2.83 4.45 29.90
CA TYR A 9 2.09 3.20 29.71
C TYR A 9 3.03 2.00 29.64
N PRO A 10 2.61 0.84 30.17
CA PRO A 10 3.37 -0.40 30.01
C PRO A 10 3.51 -0.75 28.52
N GLN A 11 4.72 -1.14 28.12
CA GLN A 11 4.95 -1.63 26.77
C GLN A 11 4.26 -2.98 26.55
N ARG A 12 3.81 -3.19 25.33
CA ARG A 12 3.29 -4.47 24.83
C ARG A 12 4.02 -4.89 23.56
N GLU A 13 4.03 -6.17 23.28
CA GLU A 13 4.54 -6.70 22.01
C GLU A 13 3.52 -6.45 20.91
N PRO A 14 3.86 -5.74 19.83
CA PRO A 14 2.97 -5.59 18.68
C PRO A 14 2.70 -6.95 18.02
N ALA A 15 1.51 -7.12 17.45
CA ALA A 15 1.21 -8.30 16.66
C ALA A 15 2.22 -8.50 15.53
N PRO A 16 2.63 -9.74 15.19
CA PRO A 16 3.53 -10.00 14.07
C PRO A 16 2.89 -9.57 12.74
N THR A 17 3.72 -9.13 11.81
CA THR A 17 3.30 -8.82 10.45
C THR A 17 3.17 -10.09 9.60
N ARG A 18 2.25 -10.07 8.65
CA ARG A 18 2.09 -11.10 7.60
C ARG A 18 2.55 -10.53 6.28
N PRO A 19 3.38 -11.27 5.51
CA PRO A 19 3.79 -10.82 4.19
C PRO A 19 2.60 -10.79 3.23
N ALA A 20 2.49 -9.72 2.47
CA ALA A 20 1.48 -9.56 1.43
C ALA A 20 2.08 -8.74 0.28
N ALA A 21 1.39 -8.65 -0.85
CA ALA A 21 1.75 -7.80 -1.97
C ALA A 21 0.51 -7.13 -2.54
N THR A 22 0.64 -5.87 -2.93
CA THR A 22 -0.41 -5.07 -3.56
C THR A 22 0.12 -4.52 -4.87
N VAL A 23 -0.69 -4.54 -5.93
CA VAL A 23 -0.29 -4.02 -7.24
C VAL A 23 -1.19 -2.86 -7.67
N LEU A 24 -0.56 -1.76 -8.08
CA LEU A 24 -1.18 -0.64 -8.74
C LEU A 24 -1.04 -0.84 -10.25
N LEU A 25 -2.11 -1.24 -10.89
CA LEU A 25 -2.17 -1.27 -12.35
C LEU A 25 -2.43 0.14 -12.86
N LEU A 26 -1.54 0.64 -13.73
CA LEU A 26 -1.56 2.01 -14.22
C LEU A 26 -1.80 2.04 -15.72
N ARG A 27 -2.53 3.04 -16.20
CA ARG A 27 -2.64 3.39 -17.61
C ARG A 27 -2.54 4.89 -17.82
N ASP A 28 -2.15 5.29 -19.02
CA ASP A 28 -2.24 6.68 -19.45
C ASP A 28 -3.68 6.94 -19.91
N GLY A 29 -4.41 7.73 -19.16
CA GLY A 29 -5.74 8.21 -19.50
C GLY A 29 -5.71 9.54 -20.25
N PRO A 30 -6.87 10.07 -20.69
CA PRO A 30 -6.95 11.32 -21.45
C PRO A 30 -6.41 12.55 -20.70
N GLU A 31 -6.43 12.52 -19.38
CA GLU A 31 -6.05 13.64 -18.51
C GLU A 31 -4.90 13.29 -17.55
N GLY A 32 -4.10 12.29 -17.88
CA GLY A 32 -2.94 11.84 -17.09
C GLY A 32 -3.05 10.41 -16.59
N VAL A 33 -2.23 10.07 -15.60
CA VAL A 33 -2.18 8.72 -15.03
C VAL A 33 -3.50 8.35 -14.36
N GLU A 34 -4.03 7.19 -14.73
CA GLU A 34 -5.14 6.53 -14.04
C GLU A 34 -4.64 5.24 -13.37
N VAL A 35 -5.18 4.96 -12.19
CA VAL A 35 -4.94 3.74 -11.43
C VAL A 35 -6.22 2.91 -11.34
N LEU A 36 -6.07 1.59 -11.50
CA LEU A 36 -7.17 0.66 -11.30
C LEU A 36 -7.42 0.46 -9.82
N MET A 37 -8.65 0.66 -9.38
CA MET A 37 -9.11 0.40 -8.03
C MET A 37 -10.37 -0.46 -8.05
N THR A 38 -10.60 -1.22 -6.97
CA THR A 38 -11.77 -2.05 -6.79
C THR A 38 -12.38 -1.80 -5.42
N ARG A 39 -13.69 -2.01 -5.29
CA ARG A 39 -14.39 -1.90 -4.01
C ARG A 39 -14.39 -3.26 -3.31
N ARG A 40 -13.92 -3.29 -2.07
CA ARG A 40 -13.98 -4.50 -1.23
C ARG A 40 -15.42 -4.86 -0.86
N SER A 41 -15.66 -6.15 -0.67
CA SER A 41 -16.94 -6.63 -0.13
C SER A 41 -17.33 -5.87 1.14
N MET A 42 -18.62 -5.56 1.27
CA MET A 42 -19.17 -4.97 2.50
C MET A 42 -19.10 -5.92 3.71
N THR A 43 -18.85 -7.21 3.47
CA THR A 43 -18.66 -8.23 4.51
C THR A 43 -17.19 -8.54 4.80
N ALA A 44 -16.26 -7.83 4.15
CA ALA A 44 -14.83 -8.03 4.37
C ALA A 44 -14.46 -7.74 5.84
N SER A 45 -13.58 -8.57 6.39
CA SER A 45 -13.14 -8.45 7.80
C SER A 45 -12.18 -7.27 8.04
N PHE A 46 -11.65 -6.67 6.98
CA PHE A 46 -10.79 -5.48 7.01
C PHE A 46 -11.25 -4.48 5.96
N ALA A 47 -11.43 -3.23 6.35
CA ALA A 47 -11.86 -2.11 5.50
C ALA A 47 -13.04 -2.46 4.57
N PRO A 48 -14.21 -2.91 5.10
CA PRO A 48 -15.36 -3.24 4.27
C PRO A 48 -15.82 -2.03 3.45
N GLY A 49 -16.11 -2.26 2.17
CA GLY A 49 -16.55 -1.22 1.24
C GLY A 49 -15.49 -0.21 0.81
N ALA A 50 -14.26 -0.32 1.29
CA ALA A 50 -13.17 0.55 0.84
C ALA A 50 -12.75 0.25 -0.59
N TYR A 51 -12.42 1.28 -1.34
CA TYR A 51 -11.70 1.15 -2.59
C TYR A 51 -10.23 0.92 -2.31
N VAL A 52 -9.69 -0.13 -2.92
CA VAL A 52 -8.33 -0.63 -2.73
C VAL A 52 -7.67 -0.96 -4.07
N PHE A 53 -6.37 -1.16 -4.05
CA PHE A 53 -5.64 -1.79 -5.14
C PHE A 53 -5.71 -3.31 -4.99
N PRO A 54 -5.66 -4.10 -6.07
CA PRO A 54 -5.59 -5.56 -6.02
C PRO A 54 -4.41 -6.05 -5.17
N GLY A 55 -4.62 -7.10 -4.40
CA GLY A 55 -3.53 -7.68 -3.60
C GLY A 55 -3.98 -8.60 -2.49
N GLY A 56 -3.05 -9.45 -2.06
CA GLY A 56 -3.27 -10.44 -1.02
C GLY A 56 -1.99 -11.01 -0.42
N GLY A 57 -2.08 -12.16 0.20
CA GLY A 57 -0.97 -12.83 0.86
C GLY A 57 0.09 -13.35 -0.13
N ILE A 58 1.35 -13.34 0.29
CA ILE A 58 2.43 -14.00 -0.45
C ILE A 58 2.44 -15.47 -0.06
N ASP A 59 2.35 -16.35 -1.07
CA ASP A 59 2.36 -17.79 -0.89
C ASP A 59 3.74 -18.40 -1.14
N ALA A 60 4.01 -19.56 -0.56
CA ALA A 60 5.24 -20.32 -0.85
C ALA A 60 5.34 -20.72 -2.34
N ALA A 61 4.20 -20.87 -3.03
CA ALA A 61 4.13 -21.13 -4.45
C ALA A 61 4.67 -19.96 -5.29
N ASP A 62 4.55 -18.71 -4.82
CA ASP A 62 5.07 -17.54 -5.51
C ASP A 62 6.61 -17.58 -5.56
N ALA A 63 7.26 -17.94 -4.46
CA ALA A 63 8.72 -18.12 -4.40
C ALA A 63 9.19 -19.32 -5.25
N ALA A 64 8.41 -20.39 -5.33
CA ALA A 64 8.72 -21.55 -6.16
C ALA A 64 8.57 -21.30 -7.67
N ALA A 65 7.90 -20.20 -8.07
CA ALA A 65 7.61 -19.89 -9.46
C ALA A 65 8.68 -18.99 -10.14
N HIS A 66 9.82 -18.71 -9.52
CA HIS A 66 10.86 -17.85 -10.09
C HIS A 66 11.31 -18.27 -11.50
N ALA A 67 11.45 -19.59 -11.74
CA ALA A 67 11.82 -20.11 -13.07
C ALA A 67 10.73 -19.90 -14.14
N GLN A 68 9.50 -19.52 -13.74
CA GLN A 68 8.36 -19.24 -14.59
C GLN A 68 8.23 -17.75 -14.92
N SER A 69 9.13 -16.91 -14.43
CA SER A 69 9.05 -15.44 -14.54
C SER A 69 10.31 -14.88 -15.18
N THR A 70 10.13 -13.83 -15.99
CA THR A 70 11.22 -12.94 -16.33
C THR A 70 11.61 -12.11 -15.11
N ARG A 71 12.89 -11.69 -15.05
CA ARG A 71 13.38 -10.80 -13.99
C ARG A 71 14.42 -9.80 -14.53
N ARG A 72 14.49 -8.64 -13.91
CA ARG A 72 15.58 -7.68 -14.14
C ARG A 72 16.88 -8.20 -13.49
N ALA A 73 18.02 -7.86 -14.06
CA ALA A 73 19.33 -8.29 -13.51
C ALA A 73 19.57 -7.83 -12.06
N SER A 74 19.03 -6.66 -11.69
CA SER A 74 19.10 -6.07 -10.35
C SER A 74 18.03 -6.58 -9.38
N GLN A 75 16.97 -7.24 -9.86
CA GLN A 75 15.84 -7.66 -9.05
C GLN A 75 16.20 -8.82 -8.11
N SER A 76 16.06 -8.60 -6.81
CA SER A 76 16.29 -9.64 -5.80
C SER A 76 15.24 -10.75 -5.84
N ASP A 77 15.54 -11.90 -5.23
CA ASP A 77 14.60 -13.02 -5.10
C ASP A 77 13.34 -12.60 -4.31
N LEU A 78 13.52 -11.74 -3.29
CA LEU A 78 12.39 -11.20 -2.55
C LEU A 78 11.47 -10.36 -3.44
N HIS A 79 12.03 -9.42 -4.21
CA HIS A 79 11.25 -8.56 -5.11
C HIS A 79 10.60 -9.36 -6.24
N LEU A 80 11.25 -10.44 -6.72
CA LEU A 80 10.65 -11.32 -7.71
C LEU A 80 9.47 -12.11 -7.13
N THR A 81 9.61 -12.64 -5.90
CA THR A 81 8.50 -13.31 -5.20
C THR A 81 7.31 -12.38 -5.02
N GLN A 82 7.57 -11.13 -4.59
CA GLN A 82 6.54 -10.10 -4.43
C GLN A 82 5.86 -9.74 -5.75
N ALA A 83 6.63 -9.63 -6.83
CA ALA A 83 6.10 -9.38 -8.17
C ALA A 83 5.21 -10.54 -8.67
N ILE A 84 5.62 -11.79 -8.44
CA ILE A 84 4.83 -12.96 -8.81
C ILE A 84 3.52 -13.03 -8.00
N ALA A 85 3.58 -12.76 -6.69
CA ALA A 85 2.37 -12.67 -5.86
C ALA A 85 1.40 -11.59 -6.39
N ALA A 86 1.93 -10.40 -6.72
CA ALA A 86 1.15 -9.31 -7.29
C ALA A 86 0.50 -9.66 -8.65
N ILE A 87 1.21 -10.38 -9.51
CA ILE A 87 0.69 -10.88 -10.79
C ILE A 87 -0.43 -11.91 -10.55
N ARG A 88 -0.23 -12.83 -9.61
CA ARG A 88 -1.24 -13.83 -9.24
C ARG A 88 -2.51 -13.18 -8.71
N GLU A 89 -2.40 -12.27 -7.74
CA GLU A 89 -3.54 -11.57 -7.14
C GLU A 89 -4.30 -10.73 -8.18
N SER A 90 -3.59 -10.04 -9.07
CA SER A 90 -4.19 -9.29 -10.19
C SER A 90 -5.01 -10.20 -11.11
N PHE A 91 -4.54 -11.42 -11.36
CA PHE A 91 -5.29 -12.40 -12.15
C PHE A 91 -6.48 -12.99 -11.37
N GLU A 92 -6.28 -13.40 -10.13
CA GLU A 92 -7.30 -14.04 -9.30
C GLU A 92 -8.47 -13.09 -9.00
N GLU A 93 -8.17 -11.84 -8.66
CA GLU A 93 -9.18 -10.83 -8.31
C GLU A 93 -9.84 -10.19 -9.54
N LEU A 94 -9.05 -9.87 -10.58
CA LEU A 94 -9.50 -9.01 -11.69
C LEU A 94 -9.38 -9.65 -13.09
N GLY A 95 -8.83 -10.85 -13.20
CA GLY A 95 -8.58 -11.46 -14.51
C GLY A 95 -7.55 -10.68 -15.35
N VAL A 96 -6.70 -9.87 -14.74
CA VAL A 96 -5.62 -9.16 -15.44
C VAL A 96 -4.33 -9.96 -15.29
N LEU A 97 -3.74 -10.37 -16.40
CA LEU A 97 -2.58 -11.25 -16.43
C LEU A 97 -1.34 -10.57 -17.01
N LEU A 98 -0.39 -10.25 -16.14
CA LEU A 98 0.92 -9.74 -16.56
C LEU A 98 1.83 -10.93 -16.94
N ALA A 99 1.64 -11.46 -18.14
CA ALA A 99 2.42 -12.56 -18.70
C ALA A 99 2.63 -12.39 -20.20
N ARG A 100 3.57 -13.13 -20.76
CA ARG A 100 3.96 -13.09 -22.17
C ARG A 100 4.12 -14.49 -22.73
N HIS A 101 3.91 -14.62 -24.02
CA HIS A 101 4.33 -15.77 -24.80
C HIS A 101 5.85 -15.75 -25.08
N ALA A 102 6.39 -16.87 -25.55
CA ALA A 102 7.80 -17.00 -25.88
C ALA A 102 8.28 -16.02 -26.96
N ASP A 103 7.39 -15.55 -27.83
CA ASP A 103 7.65 -14.53 -28.86
C ASP A 103 7.65 -13.08 -28.32
N GLY A 104 7.39 -12.91 -27.01
CA GLY A 104 7.33 -11.62 -26.32
C GLY A 104 5.96 -10.93 -26.38
N SER A 105 4.98 -11.46 -27.10
CA SER A 105 3.63 -10.91 -27.12
C SER A 105 2.94 -11.09 -25.76
N HIS A 106 2.09 -10.11 -25.38
CA HIS A 106 1.33 -10.18 -24.12
C HIS A 106 0.27 -11.27 -24.17
N ALA A 107 -0.02 -11.86 -23.01
CA ALA A 107 -1.16 -12.76 -22.82
C ALA A 107 -2.46 -12.06 -23.26
N THR A 108 -3.26 -12.76 -24.03
CA THR A 108 -4.52 -12.27 -24.61
C THR A 108 -5.72 -12.57 -23.72
N THR A 109 -6.88 -11.99 -24.05
CA THR A 109 -8.16 -12.34 -23.40
C THR A 109 -8.52 -13.81 -23.58
N ALA A 110 -8.12 -14.45 -24.70
CA ALA A 110 -8.31 -15.88 -24.93
C ALA A 110 -7.45 -16.73 -23.99
N ASP A 111 -6.19 -16.31 -23.74
CA ASP A 111 -5.33 -16.98 -22.78
C ASP A 111 -5.92 -16.89 -21.38
N ILE A 112 -6.38 -15.72 -20.96
CA ILE A 112 -7.03 -15.49 -19.67
C ILE A 112 -8.27 -16.37 -19.51
N ALA A 113 -9.12 -16.42 -20.53
CA ALA A 113 -10.33 -17.23 -20.51
C ALA A 113 -10.04 -18.76 -20.42
N ALA A 114 -8.86 -19.19 -20.84
CA ALA A 114 -8.41 -20.57 -20.76
C ALA A 114 -7.80 -20.97 -19.41
N LEU A 115 -7.68 -20.00 -18.47
CA LEU A 115 -7.15 -20.19 -17.13
C LEU A 115 -8.28 -20.15 -16.09
N SER A 116 -8.05 -20.83 -14.97
CA SER A 116 -8.98 -20.83 -13.83
C SER A 116 -8.41 -20.00 -12.69
N ARG A 117 -9.19 -19.03 -12.18
CA ARG A 117 -8.80 -18.24 -11.01
C ARG A 117 -8.66 -19.06 -9.71
N LYS A 118 -9.11 -20.31 -9.71
CA LYS A 118 -9.10 -21.23 -8.54
C LYS A 118 -8.06 -22.35 -8.65
N ALA A 119 -7.39 -22.49 -9.80
CA ALA A 119 -6.37 -23.52 -10.01
C ALA A 119 -4.97 -22.97 -9.64
N PRO A 120 -3.98 -23.85 -9.37
CA PRO A 120 -2.60 -23.42 -9.08
C PRO A 120 -2.04 -22.53 -10.19
N PHE A 121 -1.84 -21.24 -9.88
CA PHE A 121 -1.60 -20.18 -10.86
C PHE A 121 -0.38 -20.43 -11.75
N ALA A 122 0.81 -20.59 -11.16
CA ALA A 122 2.05 -20.74 -11.92
C ALA A 122 2.07 -22.03 -12.78
N ALA A 123 1.44 -23.10 -12.30
CA ALA A 123 1.38 -24.36 -13.03
C ALA A 123 0.56 -24.22 -14.32
N GLN A 124 -0.62 -23.62 -14.23
CA GLN A 124 -1.47 -23.44 -15.43
C GLN A 124 -0.87 -22.44 -16.44
N CYS A 125 -0.17 -21.38 -15.98
CA CYS A 125 0.58 -20.49 -16.88
C CYS A 125 1.66 -21.24 -17.64
N ARG A 126 2.46 -22.07 -16.95
CA ARG A 126 3.48 -22.93 -17.56
C ARG A 126 2.88 -23.87 -18.59
N ASP A 127 1.78 -24.57 -18.26
CA ASP A 127 1.13 -25.53 -19.14
C ASP A 127 0.55 -24.87 -20.41
N LYS A 128 0.33 -23.56 -20.38
CA LYS A 128 -0.07 -22.72 -21.53
C LYS A 128 1.10 -22.03 -22.23
N GLY A 129 2.34 -22.28 -21.81
CA GLY A 129 3.53 -21.64 -22.39
C GLY A 129 3.65 -20.14 -22.09
N LEU A 130 2.98 -19.67 -21.03
CA LEU A 130 3.01 -18.28 -20.59
C LEU A 130 4.14 -18.08 -19.57
N VAL A 131 4.90 -17.01 -19.71
CA VAL A 131 5.97 -16.58 -18.80
C VAL A 131 5.50 -15.33 -18.08
N LEU A 132 5.59 -15.30 -16.75
CA LEU A 132 5.17 -14.18 -15.93
C LEU A 132 6.12 -12.97 -16.15
N ALA A 133 5.56 -11.78 -16.28
CA ALA A 133 6.32 -10.57 -16.58
C ALA A 133 6.83 -9.88 -15.29
N GLY A 134 7.54 -10.63 -14.42
CA GLY A 134 8.06 -10.10 -13.15
C GLY A 134 9.04 -8.95 -13.31
N ASP A 135 9.73 -8.88 -14.44
CA ASP A 135 10.62 -7.77 -14.83
C ASP A 135 9.87 -6.44 -15.04
N GLN A 136 8.55 -6.47 -15.27
CA GLN A 136 7.70 -5.29 -15.51
C GLN A 136 6.95 -4.81 -14.26
N VAL A 137 7.19 -5.44 -13.12
CA VAL A 137 6.58 -5.09 -11.84
C VAL A 137 7.63 -4.47 -10.94
N PHE A 138 7.43 -3.21 -10.55
CA PHE A 138 8.40 -2.41 -9.79
C PHE A 138 7.87 -2.09 -8.40
N VAL A 139 8.76 -1.94 -7.43
CA VAL A 139 8.37 -1.50 -6.07
C VAL A 139 8.19 0.01 -6.08
N LEU A 140 7.00 0.48 -5.72
CA LEU A 140 6.68 1.90 -5.52
C LEU A 140 6.90 2.31 -4.06
N ALA A 141 6.32 1.55 -3.15
CA ALA A 141 6.32 1.87 -1.74
C ALA A 141 6.34 0.61 -0.88
N HIS A 142 6.71 0.77 0.38
CA HIS A 142 6.64 -0.31 1.35
C HIS A 142 5.84 0.15 2.57
N TRP A 143 4.71 -0.51 2.81
CA TRP A 143 3.83 -0.21 3.92
C TRP A 143 3.88 -1.31 4.97
N ILE A 144 4.13 -0.91 6.21
CA ILE A 144 4.03 -1.78 7.37
C ILE A 144 2.85 -1.30 8.19
N THR A 145 1.89 -2.17 8.46
CA THR A 145 0.70 -1.79 9.25
C THR A 145 1.10 -1.26 10.63
N ASP A 146 0.38 -0.26 11.12
CA ASP A 146 0.55 0.35 12.43
C ASP A 146 0.71 -0.71 13.52
N ARG A 147 1.58 -0.44 14.48
CA ARG A 147 1.89 -1.38 15.58
C ARG A 147 0.73 -1.53 16.56
N ASP A 148 -0.24 -0.61 16.53
CA ASP A 148 -1.42 -0.67 17.40
C ASP A 148 -2.45 -1.71 16.94
N LEU A 149 -2.49 -2.03 15.65
CA LEU A 149 -3.51 -2.89 15.09
C LEU A 149 -3.28 -4.38 15.40
N PRO A 150 -4.34 -5.15 15.69
CA PRO A 150 -4.24 -6.56 16.02
C PRO A 150 -3.90 -7.45 14.83
N ARG A 151 -4.17 -6.99 13.60
CA ARG A 151 -3.80 -7.67 12.35
C ARG A 151 -2.90 -6.74 11.56
N ARG A 152 -1.67 -7.19 11.33
CA ARG A 152 -0.65 -6.40 10.66
C ARG A 152 -0.10 -7.11 9.44
N PHE A 153 0.24 -6.29 8.44
CA PHE A 153 0.82 -6.75 7.18
C PHE A 153 2.12 -6.00 6.90
N ASP A 154 3.01 -6.66 6.21
CA ASP A 154 4.23 -6.15 5.62
C ASP A 154 4.02 -6.22 4.11
N VAL A 155 3.78 -5.05 3.47
CA VAL A 155 3.19 -4.98 2.13
C VAL A 155 3.99 -4.05 1.23
N PRO A 156 4.76 -4.55 0.26
CA PRO A 156 5.18 -3.72 -0.85
C PRO A 156 3.96 -3.34 -1.72
N PHE A 157 3.87 -2.07 -2.05
CA PHE A 157 2.97 -1.56 -3.08
C PHE A 157 3.77 -1.50 -4.37
N LEU A 158 3.38 -2.35 -5.30
CA LEU A 158 4.05 -2.54 -6.58
C LEU A 158 3.30 -1.79 -7.67
N VAL A 159 3.98 -1.39 -8.72
CA VAL A 159 3.36 -0.76 -9.89
C VAL A 159 3.68 -1.55 -11.15
N ALA A 160 2.70 -1.63 -12.04
CA ALA A 160 2.87 -2.17 -13.37
C ALA A 160 1.96 -1.42 -14.36
N ARG A 161 2.37 -1.37 -15.64
CA ARG A 161 1.50 -0.89 -16.70
C ARG A 161 0.42 -1.92 -16.98
N MET A 162 -0.82 -1.48 -17.12
CA MET A 162 -1.93 -2.33 -17.57
C MET A 162 -1.61 -2.92 -18.95
N PRO A 163 -1.68 -4.26 -19.12
CA PRO A 163 -1.49 -4.87 -20.44
C PRO A 163 -2.54 -4.40 -21.44
N GLN A 164 -2.09 -4.14 -22.68
CA GLN A 164 -3.02 -3.74 -23.74
C GLN A 164 -4.01 -4.84 -24.10
N GLY A 165 -5.25 -4.45 -24.37
CA GLY A 165 -6.31 -5.35 -24.82
C GLY A 165 -6.90 -6.25 -23.73
N GLN A 166 -6.52 -6.07 -22.47
CA GLN A 166 -7.15 -6.72 -21.34
C GLN A 166 -8.11 -5.75 -20.64
N GLU A 167 -9.25 -6.26 -20.19
CA GLU A 167 -10.23 -5.50 -19.40
C GLU A 167 -10.37 -6.14 -18.02
N PRO A 168 -10.32 -5.36 -16.94
CA PRO A 168 -10.47 -5.89 -15.59
C PRO A 168 -11.91 -6.34 -15.33
N VAL A 169 -12.06 -7.58 -14.86
CA VAL A 169 -13.33 -8.16 -14.47
C VAL A 169 -13.22 -8.68 -13.05
N ALA A 170 -13.92 -8.05 -12.12
CA ALA A 170 -13.92 -8.45 -10.71
C ALA A 170 -14.41 -9.89 -10.53
N ASP A 171 -13.92 -10.54 -9.49
CA ASP A 171 -14.32 -11.92 -9.14
C ASP A 171 -15.72 -11.99 -8.50
N GLU A 172 -16.28 -10.83 -8.09
CA GLU A 172 -17.59 -10.66 -7.44
C GLU A 172 -17.76 -11.44 -6.12
N SER A 173 -16.66 -11.92 -5.54
CA SER A 173 -16.66 -12.55 -4.22
C SER A 173 -15.92 -11.70 -3.18
N GLU A 174 -14.74 -11.21 -3.50
CA GLU A 174 -13.93 -10.35 -2.64
C GLU A 174 -13.85 -8.91 -3.17
N GLN A 175 -13.79 -8.76 -4.51
CA GLN A 175 -13.65 -7.48 -5.20
C GLN A 175 -14.86 -7.18 -6.07
N PHE A 176 -15.24 -5.92 -6.13
CA PHE A 176 -16.41 -5.40 -6.85
C PHE A 176 -16.06 -4.09 -7.54
N GLU A 177 -16.85 -3.73 -8.55
CA GLU A 177 -16.83 -2.39 -9.17
C GLU A 177 -15.42 -1.90 -9.54
N PRO A 178 -14.69 -2.61 -10.41
CA PRO A 178 -13.40 -2.14 -10.87
C PRO A 178 -13.57 -0.78 -11.58
N CYS A 179 -12.75 0.19 -11.21
CA CYS A 179 -12.82 1.52 -11.81
C CYS A 179 -11.42 2.09 -12.04
N TRP A 180 -11.29 2.77 -13.18
CA TRP A 180 -10.13 3.61 -13.46
C TRP A 180 -10.38 5.00 -12.91
N VAL A 181 -9.42 5.52 -12.15
CA VAL A 181 -9.54 6.83 -11.53
C VAL A 181 -8.19 7.52 -11.48
N ARG A 182 -8.18 8.82 -11.72
CA ARG A 182 -6.99 9.63 -11.49
C ARG A 182 -6.72 9.79 -9.99
N PRO A 183 -5.45 9.79 -9.55
CA PRO A 183 -5.13 9.95 -8.12
C PRO A 183 -5.81 11.16 -7.47
N ALA A 184 -5.75 12.33 -8.10
CA ALA A 184 -6.38 13.55 -7.56
C ALA A 184 -7.92 13.44 -7.52
N GLU A 185 -8.54 12.80 -8.49
CA GLU A 185 -9.99 12.57 -8.51
C GLU A 185 -10.43 11.62 -7.39
N ALA A 186 -9.70 10.52 -7.17
CA ALA A 186 -10.00 9.58 -6.08
C ALA A 186 -9.95 10.28 -4.72
N LEU A 187 -8.95 11.15 -4.50
CA LEU A 187 -8.81 11.94 -3.27
C LEU A 187 -9.99 12.92 -3.10
N ALA A 188 -10.35 13.67 -4.15
CA ALA A 188 -11.47 14.60 -4.10
C ALA A 188 -12.82 13.88 -3.83
N ARG A 189 -13.04 12.72 -4.47
CA ARG A 189 -14.23 11.89 -4.22
C ARG A 189 -14.26 11.32 -2.80
N HIS A 190 -13.09 11.02 -2.23
CA HIS A 190 -12.97 10.59 -0.84
C HIS A 190 -13.37 11.71 0.13
N GLU A 191 -12.82 12.91 -0.06
CA GLU A 191 -13.15 14.10 0.75
C GLU A 191 -14.64 14.44 0.68
N ALA A 192 -15.26 14.24 -0.49
CA ALA A 192 -16.71 14.42 -0.67
C ALA A 192 -17.56 13.26 -0.07
N GLY A 193 -16.93 12.21 0.50
CA GLY A 193 -17.64 11.08 1.13
C GLY A 193 -18.15 10.00 0.17
N GLY A 194 -17.90 10.13 -1.14
CA GLY A 194 -18.40 9.20 -2.17
C GLY A 194 -17.45 8.06 -2.56
N PHE A 195 -16.22 8.05 -2.01
CA PHE A 195 -15.18 7.09 -2.38
C PHE A 195 -14.33 6.76 -1.15
N PHE A 196 -14.77 5.78 -0.37
CA PHE A 196 -14.08 5.45 0.87
C PHE A 196 -12.73 4.77 0.58
N ILE A 197 -11.64 5.37 1.03
CA ILE A 197 -10.28 4.83 0.96
C ILE A 197 -9.57 4.97 2.32
N ILE A 198 -8.63 4.07 2.59
CA ILE A 198 -7.90 4.02 3.87
C ILE A 198 -6.56 4.75 3.79
N PHE A 199 -5.97 5.04 4.94
CA PHE A 199 -4.77 5.86 5.08
C PHE A 199 -3.61 5.50 4.13
N PRO A 200 -3.16 4.24 3.99
CA PRO A 200 -2.07 3.90 3.04
C PRO A 200 -2.45 4.22 1.59
N THR A 201 -3.71 3.99 1.21
CA THR A 201 -4.23 4.30 -0.13
C THR A 201 -4.24 5.80 -0.38
N ILE A 202 -4.73 6.60 0.58
CA ILE A 202 -4.73 8.07 0.50
C ILE A 202 -3.31 8.59 0.28
N ARG A 203 -2.36 8.17 1.12
CA ARG A 203 -0.97 8.63 1.05
C ARG A 203 -0.27 8.19 -0.24
N THR A 204 -0.59 7.01 -0.74
CA THR A 204 -0.05 6.52 -2.02
C THR A 204 -0.61 7.34 -3.19
N LEU A 205 -1.92 7.59 -3.22
CA LEU A 205 -2.53 8.43 -4.26
C LEU A 205 -1.98 9.86 -4.24
N GLN A 206 -1.80 10.47 -3.06
CA GLN A 206 -1.18 11.79 -2.92
C GLN A 206 0.22 11.84 -3.56
N ARG A 207 1.02 10.79 -3.39
CA ARG A 207 2.37 10.71 -3.96
C ARG A 207 2.40 10.34 -5.44
N LEU A 208 1.32 9.77 -5.98
CA LEU A 208 1.16 9.52 -7.42
C LEU A 208 0.68 10.76 -8.18
N THR A 209 -0.01 11.68 -7.52
CA THR A 209 -0.58 12.89 -8.15
C THR A 209 0.42 13.72 -8.98
N PRO A 210 1.71 13.87 -8.61
CA PRO A 210 2.67 14.64 -9.40
C PRO A 210 3.10 14.00 -10.73
N PHE A 211 2.82 12.71 -10.95
CA PHE A 211 3.23 12.03 -12.17
C PHE A 211 2.23 12.26 -13.30
N GLU A 212 2.70 12.68 -14.45
CA GLU A 212 1.87 12.95 -15.62
C GLU A 212 1.67 11.70 -16.50
N THR A 213 2.64 10.76 -16.50
CA THR A 213 2.62 9.55 -17.33
C THR A 213 3.00 8.30 -16.53
N VAL A 214 2.51 7.15 -17.00
CA VAL A 214 2.90 5.86 -16.43
C VAL A 214 4.38 5.61 -16.56
N ASP A 215 5.01 6.00 -17.70
CA ASP A 215 6.45 5.86 -17.88
C ASP A 215 7.25 6.63 -16.82
N ALA A 216 6.81 7.82 -16.44
CA ALA A 216 7.47 8.60 -15.39
C ALA A 216 7.42 7.88 -14.04
N VAL A 217 6.28 7.25 -13.70
CA VAL A 217 6.15 6.43 -12.47
C VAL A 217 7.11 5.23 -12.53
N LEU A 218 7.08 4.47 -13.62
CA LEU A 218 7.89 3.26 -13.76
C LEU A 218 9.40 3.58 -13.76
N GLN A 219 9.82 4.66 -14.42
CA GLN A 219 11.22 5.12 -14.41
C GLN A 219 11.68 5.51 -13.01
N ALA A 220 10.85 6.23 -12.25
CA ALA A 220 11.15 6.58 -10.87
C ALA A 220 11.34 5.33 -9.99
N CYS A 221 10.49 4.30 -10.16
CA CYS A 221 10.59 3.04 -9.42
C CYS A 221 11.77 2.16 -9.88
N ALA A 222 12.11 2.20 -11.17
CA ALA A 222 13.19 1.40 -11.74
C ALA A 222 14.60 1.90 -11.36
N ALA A 223 14.73 3.15 -10.91
CA ALA A 223 16.02 3.79 -10.71
C ALA A 223 16.92 3.08 -9.67
N ASN A 224 16.34 2.49 -8.61
CA ASN A 224 17.10 1.94 -7.48
C ASN A 224 16.67 0.55 -7.01
N GLU A 225 15.65 -0.08 -7.57
CA GLU A 225 15.03 -1.33 -7.06
C GLU A 225 14.57 -1.24 -5.58
N GLU A 226 14.55 -0.06 -5.01
CA GLU A 226 14.13 0.23 -3.65
C GLU A 226 12.81 1.02 -3.65
N PRO A 227 11.96 0.86 -2.65
CA PRO A 227 10.73 1.65 -2.55
C PRO A 227 11.04 3.15 -2.47
N LEU A 228 10.26 3.98 -3.16
CA LEU A 228 10.40 5.44 -3.09
C LEU A 228 10.16 5.95 -1.66
N TRP A 229 9.42 5.21 -0.86
CA TRP A 229 9.28 5.41 0.58
C TRP A 229 8.89 4.11 1.30
N THR A 230 9.29 4.02 2.56
CA THR A 230 8.82 3.00 3.51
C THR A 230 8.12 3.71 4.65
N SER A 231 6.99 3.19 5.12
CA SER A 231 6.27 3.74 6.26
C SER A 231 5.66 2.66 7.14
N CYS A 232 5.84 2.86 8.45
CA CYS A 232 5.07 2.21 9.51
C CYS A 232 4.42 3.34 10.31
N PRO A 233 3.22 3.79 9.96
CA PRO A 233 2.57 4.93 10.57
C PRO A 233 2.42 4.77 12.08
N ARG A 234 2.22 5.87 12.77
CA ARG A 234 1.85 5.89 14.18
C ARG A 234 0.54 6.61 14.36
N ALA A 235 -0.26 6.08 15.27
CA ALA A 235 -1.57 6.64 15.59
C ALA A 235 -1.56 7.27 16.99
N GLY A 236 -2.38 8.30 17.14
CA GLY A 236 -2.68 8.99 18.40
C GLY A 236 -4.03 9.69 18.31
N PHE A 237 -4.38 10.44 19.32
CA PHE A 237 -5.61 11.23 19.33
C PHE A 237 -5.30 12.71 19.14
N LEU A 238 -6.03 13.37 18.26
CA LEU A 238 -6.04 14.81 18.07
C LEU A 238 -7.49 15.29 18.16
N GLU A 239 -7.77 16.21 19.11
CA GLU A 239 -9.13 16.72 19.37
C GLU A 239 -10.16 15.60 19.57
N GLY A 240 -9.73 14.52 20.23
CA GLY A 240 -10.57 13.35 20.52
C GLY A 240 -10.79 12.40 19.34
N ALA A 241 -10.30 12.71 18.15
CA ALA A 241 -10.35 11.86 16.98
C ALA A 241 -9.04 11.11 16.74
N GLU A 242 -9.12 9.92 16.15
CA GLU A 242 -7.95 9.15 15.74
C GLU A 242 -7.23 9.86 14.59
N ALA A 243 -5.92 10.02 14.72
CA ALA A 243 -5.05 10.61 13.70
C ALA A 243 -3.80 9.75 13.48
N ARG A 244 -3.38 9.59 12.23
CA ARG A 244 -2.20 8.82 11.83
C ARG A 244 -1.18 9.70 11.13
N TYR A 245 0.08 9.40 11.39
CA TYR A 245 1.21 10.19 10.89
C TYR A 245 2.32 9.30 10.33
N MET A 246 2.93 9.78 9.26
CA MET A 246 4.12 9.18 8.64
C MET A 246 5.39 9.74 9.30
N GLU A 247 6.52 9.06 9.07
CA GLU A 247 7.81 9.33 9.70
C GLU A 247 8.32 10.77 9.54
N HIS A 248 7.97 11.43 8.45
CA HIS A 248 8.38 12.80 8.14
C HIS A 248 7.45 13.89 8.72
N GLU A 249 6.33 13.50 9.29
CA GLU A 249 5.36 14.42 9.88
C GLU A 249 5.72 14.68 11.36
N ALA A 250 5.68 15.95 11.78
CA ALA A 250 6.13 16.37 13.11
C ALA A 250 5.55 15.57 14.28
N PRO A 251 4.25 15.19 14.29
CA PRO A 251 3.67 14.40 15.37
C PRO A 251 4.26 13.01 15.55
N TYR A 252 4.81 12.41 14.49
CA TYR A 252 5.37 11.07 14.53
C TYR A 252 6.47 10.91 15.61
N GLY A 253 7.34 11.92 15.74
CA GLY A 253 8.41 11.92 16.74
C GLY A 253 7.89 11.89 18.17
N GLU A 254 6.85 12.66 18.47
CA GLU A 254 6.20 12.67 19.78
C GLU A 254 5.53 11.31 20.08
N LEU A 255 4.82 10.74 19.11
CA LEU A 255 4.23 9.41 19.24
C LEU A 255 5.28 8.31 19.42
N ALA A 256 6.43 8.42 18.74
CA ALA A 256 7.54 7.49 18.92
C ALA A 256 8.20 7.60 20.29
N LEU A 257 8.21 8.78 20.89
CA LEU A 257 8.73 9.03 22.23
C LEU A 257 7.78 8.48 23.30
N THR A 258 6.50 8.77 23.20
CA THR A 258 5.49 8.46 24.22
C THR A 258 5.05 7.01 24.20
N SER A 259 5.02 6.41 23.01
CA SER A 259 4.60 5.02 22.78
C SER A 259 5.53 4.33 21.77
N PRO A 260 6.77 3.92 22.19
CA PRO A 260 7.74 3.29 21.29
C PRO A 260 7.23 2.01 20.63
N ASP A 261 6.37 1.27 21.32
CA ASP A 261 5.70 0.07 20.84
C ASP A 261 4.48 0.35 19.94
N GLY A 262 4.13 1.63 19.75
CA GLY A 262 3.11 2.10 18.83
C GLY A 262 1.68 2.00 19.33
N GLN A 263 1.44 1.85 20.64
CA GLN A 263 0.09 1.93 21.19
C GLN A 263 -0.55 3.28 20.89
N MET A 264 -1.82 3.27 20.45
CA MET A 264 -2.62 4.48 20.24
C MET A 264 -3.23 4.95 21.57
N VAL A 265 -2.41 5.56 22.41
CA VAL A 265 -2.80 6.02 23.76
C VAL A 265 -2.49 7.49 24.01
N HIS A 266 -1.72 8.13 23.15
CA HIS A 266 -1.25 9.49 23.36
C HIS A 266 -2.16 10.52 22.69
N THR A 267 -2.39 11.63 23.42
CA THR A 267 -3.15 12.80 22.95
C THR A 267 -2.20 13.87 22.47
N LEU A 268 -2.40 14.33 21.24
CA LEU A 268 -1.53 15.30 20.56
C LEU A 268 -1.91 16.75 20.78
N ASP A 269 -3.04 17.09 21.34
CA ASP A 269 -3.66 18.42 21.54
C ASP A 269 -2.66 19.58 21.77
N TRP A 270 -1.94 19.97 20.74
CA TRP A 270 -0.90 21.02 20.83
C TRP A 270 -1.44 22.41 21.12
N GLN A 271 -2.72 22.62 20.83
CA GLN A 271 -3.36 23.92 20.97
C GLN A 271 -3.90 24.16 22.36
N THR A 272 -3.81 23.18 23.25
CA THR A 272 -4.25 23.32 24.63
C THR A 272 -3.22 24.07 25.46
N SER A 273 -3.67 24.94 26.37
CA SER A 273 -2.82 25.55 27.40
C SER A 273 -2.47 24.59 28.54
N GLN A 274 -2.99 23.38 28.51
CA GLN A 274 -2.75 22.38 29.54
C GLN A 274 -1.45 21.62 29.27
N PRO A 275 -0.65 21.30 30.33
CA PRO A 275 0.51 20.44 30.19
C PRO A 275 0.11 19.06 29.71
N VAL A 276 0.77 18.57 28.65
CA VAL A 276 0.60 17.21 28.15
C VAL A 276 1.76 16.33 28.59
N PRO A 277 1.55 15.28 29.40
CA PRO A 277 2.62 14.41 29.81
C PRO A 277 3.13 13.58 28.63
N LEU A 278 4.44 13.62 28.39
CA LEU A 278 5.11 12.80 27.38
C LEU A 278 5.75 11.56 28.01
N LEU A 279 6.37 11.73 29.16
CA LEU A 279 6.97 10.70 29.99
C LEU A 279 6.66 11.00 31.46
N LYS A 280 6.96 10.08 32.38
CA LYS A 280 6.70 10.29 33.82
C LYS A 280 7.29 11.59 34.39
N ASN A 281 8.41 12.05 33.81
CA ASN A 281 9.11 13.25 34.27
C ASN A 281 9.25 14.33 33.18
N VAL A 282 8.52 14.21 32.07
CA VAL A 282 8.58 15.16 30.95
C VAL A 282 7.16 15.54 30.54
N MET A 283 6.93 16.83 30.47
CA MET A 283 5.68 17.42 29.99
C MET A 283 5.94 18.36 28.83
N ARG A 284 5.04 18.39 27.87
CA ARG A 284 4.98 19.41 26.84
C ARG A 284 4.06 20.53 27.26
N LEU A 285 4.53 21.74 27.11
CA LEU A 285 3.73 22.97 27.22
C LEU A 285 3.75 23.67 25.86
N THR A 286 2.57 23.92 25.31
CA THR A 286 2.45 24.67 24.06
C THR A 286 2.26 26.14 24.38
N ALA A 287 3.20 26.97 23.98
CA ALA A 287 3.13 28.41 24.21
C ALA A 287 2.10 29.06 23.26
N PRO A 288 1.32 30.06 23.69
CA PRO A 288 0.32 30.71 22.85
C PRO A 288 0.96 31.81 21.96
N ASN A 289 2.00 31.44 21.21
CA ASN A 289 2.75 32.34 20.31
C ASN A 289 2.83 31.77 18.88
N PRO A 290 1.70 31.46 18.22
CA PRO A 290 1.74 30.92 16.88
C PRO A 290 2.36 31.93 15.91
N GLY A 291 3.19 31.44 15.01
CA GLY A 291 3.83 32.21 13.97
C GLY A 291 4.18 31.37 12.77
N VAL A 292 4.56 32.00 11.67
CA VAL A 292 4.90 31.32 10.42
C VAL A 292 5.99 30.27 10.63
N MET A 293 6.89 30.49 11.59
CA MET A 293 8.02 29.60 11.88
C MET A 293 7.80 28.67 13.07
N THR A 294 6.76 28.85 13.86
CA THR A 294 6.53 28.11 15.11
C THR A 294 5.27 27.23 15.07
N GLY A 295 4.52 27.25 13.98
CA GLY A 295 3.28 26.50 13.88
C GLY A 295 2.28 26.88 14.98
N PRO A 296 1.70 25.92 15.71
CA PRO A 296 0.73 26.19 16.77
C PRO A 296 1.32 26.85 18.03
N GLY A 297 2.64 26.88 18.14
CA GLY A 297 3.40 27.42 19.28
C GLY A 297 4.50 26.47 19.74
N THR A 298 5.50 27.00 20.40
CA THR A 298 6.63 26.24 20.98
C THR A 298 6.82 26.59 22.45
#